data_f657c64418b3a6c622de7f7f709f486d
#
_entry.id   f657c64418b3a6c622de7f7f709f486d
#
_cell.length_a   1.000
_cell.length_b   1.000
_cell.length_c   1.000
_cell.angle_alpha   90.00
_cell.angle_beta   90.00
_cell.angle_gamma   90.00
#
_symmetry.space_group_name_H-M   'P 1'
#
loop_
_entity.id
_entity.type
_entity.pdbx_description
1 polymer ?
#
loop_
_entity_poly.entity_id
_entity_poly.type
_entity_poly.pdbx_seq_one_letter_code
_entity_poly.pdbx_strand_id
1 'polypeptide(L)'
;KSDNRLFYIISSPTRAAHQKSFSSFLKDPDWKKVHKNSVKNGILVAKIESTFLTATDYSPEVKSEIQKHPRIFELRTYTTAEGRLDNLNARFRDHTCKLFEKHGMTNVGYWTPTDKNKGSANTLIYIISHKSSEQAKKNWKGFISDNDWKKARAKSVEDGKILAIAPEKIFLDAVDYSLIK
;
A
#
# COMPACT_ATOMS: atom_id res chain seq x y z
N LYS A 1 -18.60 7.84 2.70
CA LYS A 1 -18.74 7.26 4.03
C LYS A 1 -17.50 6.42 4.30
N SER A 2 -16.93 6.50 5.51
CA SER A 2 -15.88 5.58 5.97
C SER A 2 -16.46 4.17 6.07
N ASP A 3 -15.64 3.16 5.66
CA ASP A 3 -16.03 1.74 5.77
C ASP A 3 -15.84 1.18 7.18
N ASN A 4 -15.51 2.02 8.17
CA ASN A 4 -15.10 1.60 9.51
C ASN A 4 -13.92 0.61 9.50
N ARG A 5 -12.95 0.83 8.60
CA ARG A 5 -11.75 0.04 8.49
C ARG A 5 -10.51 0.87 8.83
N LEU A 6 -9.62 0.29 9.63
CA LEU A 6 -8.29 0.82 9.90
C LEU A 6 -7.26 0.00 9.11
N PHE A 7 -6.39 0.70 8.38
CA PHE A 7 -5.22 0.12 7.74
C PHE A 7 -3.97 0.64 8.44
N TYR A 8 -3.05 -0.23 8.78
CA TYR A 8 -1.76 0.16 9.33
C TYR A 8 -0.67 -0.78 8.85
N ILE A 9 0.56 -0.27 8.80
CA ILE A 9 1.76 -1.03 8.44
C ILE A 9 2.72 -0.95 9.61
N ILE A 10 3.25 -2.09 10.01
CA ILE A 10 4.31 -2.20 11.01
C ILE A 10 5.53 -2.79 10.32
N SER A 11 6.69 -2.14 10.46
CA SER A 11 7.95 -2.67 9.98
C SER A 11 8.72 -3.38 11.10
N SER A 12 9.42 -4.44 10.74
CA SER A 12 10.29 -5.19 11.64
C SER A 12 11.49 -5.73 10.85
N PRO A 13 12.66 -5.90 11.47
CA PRO A 13 13.84 -6.43 10.77
C PRO A 13 13.62 -7.80 10.14
N THR A 14 12.85 -8.66 10.80
CA THR A 14 12.50 -10.01 10.32
C THR A 14 11.10 -10.38 10.77
N ARG A 15 10.51 -11.38 10.10
CA ARG A 15 9.22 -11.97 10.52
C ARG A 15 9.29 -12.56 11.94
N ALA A 16 10.39 -13.21 12.31
CA ALA A 16 10.59 -13.75 13.66
C ALA A 16 10.66 -12.64 14.72
N ALA A 17 11.35 -11.53 14.41
CA ALA A 17 11.38 -10.36 15.29
C ALA A 17 10.00 -9.74 15.47
N HIS A 18 9.21 -9.63 14.38
CA HIS A 18 7.82 -9.19 14.46
C HIS A 18 6.98 -10.09 15.37
N GLN A 19 7.02 -11.40 15.16
CA GLN A 19 6.24 -12.36 15.96
C GLN A 19 6.59 -12.29 17.45
N LYS A 20 7.89 -12.20 17.77
CA LYS A 20 8.37 -12.03 19.15
C LYS A 20 7.86 -10.73 19.77
N SER A 21 8.03 -9.62 19.10
CA SER A 21 7.58 -8.28 19.55
C SER A 21 6.07 -8.25 19.76
N PHE A 22 5.31 -8.74 18.79
CA PHE A 22 3.85 -8.74 18.85
C PHE A 22 3.33 -9.66 19.96
N SER A 23 3.96 -10.84 20.17
CA SER A 23 3.64 -11.72 21.28
C SER A 23 3.91 -11.07 22.64
N SER A 24 5.00 -10.30 22.76
CA SER A 24 5.32 -9.55 23.99
C SER A 24 4.30 -8.43 24.23
N PHE A 25 3.94 -7.67 23.19
CA PHE A 25 2.91 -6.64 23.24
C PHE A 25 1.56 -7.19 23.74
N LEU A 26 1.12 -8.35 23.24
CA LEU A 26 -0.15 -8.97 23.65
C LEU A 26 -0.14 -9.45 25.12
N LYS A 27 1.04 -9.67 25.70
CA LYS A 27 1.21 -10.05 27.11
C LYS A 27 1.36 -8.87 28.04
N ASP A 28 1.61 -7.69 27.51
CA ASP A 28 1.85 -6.46 28.26
C ASP A 28 0.66 -6.14 29.18
N PRO A 29 0.90 -5.88 30.50
CA PRO A 29 -0.18 -5.59 31.45
C PRO A 29 -0.95 -4.32 31.13
N ASP A 30 -0.25 -3.26 30.65
CA ASP A 30 -0.88 -1.99 30.33
C ASP A 30 -1.76 -2.13 29.08
N TRP A 31 -1.27 -2.84 28.07
CA TRP A 31 -2.09 -3.20 26.91
C TRP A 31 -3.35 -3.96 27.33
N LYS A 32 -3.22 -5.00 28.14
CA LYS A 32 -4.36 -5.78 28.62
C LYS A 32 -5.40 -4.94 29.34
N LYS A 33 -4.94 -4.01 30.18
CA LYS A 33 -5.81 -3.07 30.91
C LYS A 33 -6.56 -2.14 29.96
N VAL A 34 -5.86 -1.51 29.00
CA VAL A 34 -6.46 -0.62 28.01
C VAL A 34 -7.43 -1.39 27.11
N HIS A 35 -7.03 -2.54 26.59
CA HIS A 35 -7.88 -3.39 25.76
C HIS A 35 -9.17 -3.80 26.49
N LYS A 36 -9.05 -4.30 27.74
CA LYS A 36 -10.21 -4.65 28.57
C LYS A 36 -11.19 -3.48 28.75
N ASN A 37 -10.66 -2.28 28.95
CA ASN A 37 -11.48 -1.09 29.08
C ASN A 37 -12.15 -0.68 27.76
N SER A 38 -11.46 -0.82 26.63
CA SER A 38 -11.96 -0.41 25.33
C SER A 38 -13.13 -1.27 24.83
N VAL A 39 -13.23 -2.52 25.27
CA VAL A 39 -14.29 -3.46 24.84
C VAL A 39 -15.43 -3.60 25.86
N LYS A 40 -15.47 -2.77 26.92
CA LYS A 40 -16.52 -2.86 27.96
C LYS A 40 -17.93 -2.73 27.40
N ASN A 41 -18.12 -1.93 26.37
CA ASN A 41 -19.40 -1.64 25.76
C ASN A 41 -19.65 -2.45 24.48
N GLY A 42 -18.83 -3.48 24.23
CA GLY A 42 -18.96 -4.34 23.07
C GLY A 42 -17.69 -4.50 22.26
N ILE A 43 -17.74 -5.35 21.25
CA ILE A 43 -16.60 -5.66 20.38
C ILE A 43 -16.29 -4.47 19.48
N LEU A 44 -15.06 -3.97 19.53
CA LEU A 44 -14.61 -2.89 18.64
C LEU A 44 -14.13 -3.40 17.27
N VAL A 45 -13.49 -4.56 17.23
CA VAL A 45 -12.88 -5.12 16.03
C VAL A 45 -13.53 -6.44 15.68
N ALA A 46 -14.34 -6.43 14.62
CA ALA A 46 -15.05 -7.62 14.17
C ALA A 46 -14.16 -8.59 13.40
N LYS A 47 -13.12 -8.09 12.68
CA LYS A 47 -12.23 -8.89 11.84
C LYS A 47 -10.87 -8.23 11.74
N ILE A 48 -9.82 -9.05 11.80
CA ILE A 48 -8.43 -8.63 11.53
C ILE A 48 -7.92 -9.46 10.35
N GLU A 49 -7.36 -8.77 9.36
CA GLU A 49 -6.64 -9.39 8.24
C GLU A 49 -5.19 -8.92 8.26
N SER A 50 -4.26 -9.86 8.17
CA SER A 50 -2.84 -9.57 8.16
C SER A 50 -2.17 -10.18 6.94
N THR A 51 -1.20 -9.47 6.40
CA THR A 51 -0.36 -9.94 5.29
C THR A 51 1.07 -9.51 5.56
N PHE A 52 2.00 -10.46 5.53
CA PHE A 52 3.42 -10.14 5.58
C PHE A 52 3.88 -9.70 4.20
N LEU A 53 4.61 -8.60 4.19
CA LEU A 53 5.07 -7.94 2.97
C LEU A 53 6.58 -7.81 2.98
N THR A 54 7.19 -7.84 1.80
CA THR A 54 8.57 -7.40 1.58
C THR A 54 8.58 -6.23 0.60
N ALA A 55 9.44 -5.24 0.86
CA ALA A 55 9.59 -4.11 -0.04
C ALA A 55 10.19 -4.56 -1.37
N THR A 56 9.73 -3.97 -2.47
CA THR A 56 10.38 -4.12 -3.77
C THR A 56 11.71 -3.35 -3.78
N ASP A 57 12.60 -3.70 -4.71
CA ASP A 57 13.91 -3.06 -4.88
C ASP A 57 13.83 -1.56 -5.27
N TYR A 58 12.71 -1.13 -5.80
CA TYR A 58 12.42 0.27 -6.19
C TYR A 58 11.51 1.00 -5.19
N SER A 59 11.11 0.35 -4.09
CA SER A 59 10.31 1.00 -3.07
C SER A 59 11.13 2.10 -2.37
N PRO A 60 10.61 3.33 -2.25
CA PRO A 60 11.25 4.30 -1.39
C PRO A 60 11.24 3.82 0.07
N GLU A 61 12.18 4.32 0.86
CA GLU A 61 12.15 4.12 2.30
C GLU A 61 10.95 4.88 2.90
N VAL A 62 10.13 4.18 3.66
CA VAL A 62 8.99 4.80 4.34
C VAL A 62 9.50 5.55 5.58
N LYS A 63 9.48 6.87 5.51
CA LYS A 63 9.92 7.76 6.60
C LYS A 63 8.74 8.44 7.24
N SER A 64 8.88 8.75 8.54
CA SER A 64 7.96 9.64 9.23
C SER A 64 7.95 11.00 8.54
N GLU A 65 6.78 11.44 8.11
CA GLU A 65 6.60 12.71 7.41
C GLU A 65 5.25 13.30 7.75
N ILE A 66 5.27 14.39 8.51
CA ILE A 66 4.08 15.16 8.86
C ILE A 66 4.08 16.43 8.02
N GLN A 67 3.16 16.53 7.08
CA GLN A 67 3.01 17.71 6.23
C GLN A 67 2.10 18.76 6.89
N LYS A 68 2.30 20.03 6.52
CA LYS A 68 1.46 21.15 7.01
C LYS A 68 -0.01 21.04 6.59
N HIS A 69 -0.25 20.40 5.45
CA HIS A 69 -1.59 20.22 4.91
C HIS A 69 -1.91 18.73 4.81
N PRO A 70 -3.13 18.32 5.19
CA PRO A 70 -3.56 16.93 5.04
C PRO A 70 -3.43 16.49 3.58
N ARG A 71 -3.01 15.25 3.39
CA ARG A 71 -2.98 14.59 2.09
C ARG A 71 -3.85 13.34 2.13
N ILE A 72 -4.31 12.91 0.97
CA ILE A 72 -5.07 11.68 0.81
C ILE A 72 -4.14 10.56 0.34
N PHE A 73 -4.29 9.38 0.90
CA PHE A 73 -3.52 8.20 0.49
C PHE A 73 -4.38 7.30 -0.38
N GLU A 74 -3.76 6.64 -1.33
CA GLU A 74 -4.41 5.66 -2.18
C GLU A 74 -3.65 4.34 -2.09
N LEU A 75 -4.26 3.35 -1.43
CA LEU A 75 -3.78 1.97 -1.37
C LEU A 75 -4.28 1.24 -2.62
N ARG A 76 -3.37 0.60 -3.33
CA ARG A 76 -3.69 -0.16 -4.54
C ARG A 76 -3.13 -1.57 -4.46
N THR A 77 -3.94 -2.53 -4.93
CA THR A 77 -3.55 -3.92 -5.09
C THR A 77 -3.68 -4.33 -6.54
N TYR A 78 -2.59 -4.81 -7.10
CA TYR A 78 -2.53 -5.31 -8.47
C TYR A 78 -2.30 -6.82 -8.45
N THR A 79 -3.20 -7.58 -9.08
CA THR A 79 -3.03 -9.01 -9.27
C THR A 79 -2.64 -9.27 -10.71
N THR A 80 -1.48 -9.88 -10.93
CA THR A 80 -0.99 -10.19 -12.26
C THR A 80 -1.49 -11.55 -12.75
N ALA A 81 -1.45 -11.74 -14.07
CA ALA A 81 -1.48 -13.07 -14.65
C ALA A 81 -0.27 -13.87 -14.14
N GLU A 82 -0.36 -15.19 -14.20
CA GLU A 82 0.71 -16.10 -13.77
C GLU A 82 2.04 -15.77 -14.47
N GLY A 83 3.12 -15.72 -13.67
CA GLY A 83 4.47 -15.42 -14.16
C GLY A 83 4.70 -13.96 -14.59
N ARG A 84 3.73 -13.04 -14.41
CA ARG A 84 3.84 -11.65 -14.93
C ARG A 84 4.19 -10.59 -13.85
N LEU A 85 4.47 -11.01 -12.62
CA LEU A 85 4.81 -10.06 -11.55
C LEU A 85 6.12 -9.32 -11.83
N ASP A 86 7.13 -10.00 -12.34
CA ASP A 86 8.42 -9.37 -12.67
C ASP A 86 8.28 -8.33 -13.79
N ASN A 87 7.43 -8.60 -14.80
CA ASN A 87 7.13 -7.62 -15.86
C ASN A 87 6.41 -6.37 -15.27
N LEU A 88 5.51 -6.57 -14.31
CA LEU A 88 4.86 -5.47 -13.61
C LEU A 88 5.88 -4.66 -12.81
N ASN A 89 6.73 -5.32 -12.02
CA ASN A 89 7.77 -4.68 -11.23
C ASN A 89 8.77 -3.90 -12.10
N ALA A 90 9.21 -4.47 -13.22
CA ALA A 90 10.06 -3.77 -14.19
C ALA A 90 9.40 -2.49 -14.72
N ARG A 91 8.12 -2.55 -15.11
CA ARG A 91 7.38 -1.37 -15.56
C ARG A 91 7.27 -0.29 -14.46
N PHE A 92 7.08 -0.68 -13.20
CA PHE A 92 7.03 0.27 -12.09
C PHE A 92 8.39 0.92 -11.86
N ARG A 93 9.45 0.12 -11.74
CA ARG A 93 10.84 0.57 -11.53
C ARG A 93 11.32 1.53 -12.61
N ASP A 94 11.13 1.12 -13.87
CA ASP A 94 11.75 1.82 -14.99
C ASP A 94 10.96 3.04 -15.45
N HIS A 95 9.64 3.04 -15.23
CA HIS A 95 8.76 4.06 -15.80
C HIS A 95 7.73 4.61 -14.81
N THR A 96 6.92 3.74 -14.15
CA THR A 96 5.68 4.17 -13.49
C THR A 96 5.95 5.10 -12.32
N CYS A 97 6.93 4.79 -11.46
CA CYS A 97 7.24 5.60 -10.28
C CYS A 97 7.61 7.04 -10.64
N LYS A 98 8.49 7.23 -11.64
CA LYS A 98 8.86 8.57 -12.13
C LYS A 98 7.69 9.31 -12.77
N LEU A 99 6.85 8.59 -13.50
CA LEU A 99 5.66 9.19 -14.12
C LEU A 99 4.60 9.57 -13.08
N PHE A 100 4.47 8.84 -11.98
CA PHE A 100 3.63 9.26 -10.86
C PHE A 100 4.09 10.59 -10.29
N GLU A 101 5.39 10.77 -10.03
CA GLU A 101 5.97 12.03 -9.55
C GLU A 101 5.76 13.17 -10.54
N LYS A 102 6.01 12.94 -11.83
CA LYS A 102 5.75 13.91 -12.92
C LYS A 102 4.30 14.43 -12.89
N HIS A 103 3.35 13.58 -12.52
CA HIS A 103 1.94 13.93 -12.44
C HIS A 103 1.46 14.30 -11.02
N GLY A 104 2.37 14.60 -10.09
CA GLY A 104 2.03 15.10 -8.75
C GLY A 104 1.51 14.06 -7.78
N MET A 105 1.80 12.78 -8.00
CA MET A 105 1.59 11.69 -7.05
C MET A 105 2.88 11.43 -6.28
N THR A 106 2.79 11.29 -4.97
CA THR A 106 3.96 10.96 -4.14
C THR A 106 4.01 9.45 -3.92
N ASN A 107 5.14 8.83 -4.25
CA ASN A 107 5.40 7.42 -3.98
C ASN A 107 5.66 7.23 -2.49
N VAL A 108 4.85 6.41 -1.79
CA VAL A 108 5.01 6.13 -0.35
C VAL A 108 5.72 4.79 -0.15
N GLY A 109 5.32 3.75 -0.86
CA GLY A 109 5.99 2.46 -0.81
C GLY A 109 5.33 1.40 -1.67
N TYR A 110 6.12 0.35 -1.99
CA TYR A 110 5.77 -0.74 -2.89
C TYR A 110 6.21 -2.08 -2.30
N TRP A 111 5.29 -3.02 -2.22
CA TRP A 111 5.53 -4.31 -1.55
C TRP A 111 4.91 -5.47 -2.32
N THR A 112 5.48 -6.65 -2.10
CA THR A 112 4.88 -7.93 -2.49
C THR A 112 4.60 -8.76 -1.25
N PRO A 113 3.49 -9.54 -1.21
CA PRO A 113 3.26 -10.51 -0.15
C PRO A 113 4.37 -11.56 -0.09
N THR A 114 4.68 -12.07 1.11
CA THR A 114 5.67 -13.13 1.27
C THR A 114 5.06 -14.53 1.22
N ASP A 115 3.76 -14.65 1.54
CA ASP A 115 3.08 -15.93 1.66
C ASP A 115 2.35 -16.31 0.36
N LYS A 116 2.48 -17.56 -0.09
CA LYS A 116 1.85 -18.06 -1.33
C LYS A 116 0.34 -17.88 -1.35
N ASN A 117 -0.34 -18.19 -0.25
CA ASN A 117 -1.78 -18.03 -0.11
C ASN A 117 -2.25 -16.56 -0.02
N LYS A 118 -1.31 -15.61 0.02
CA LYS A 118 -1.55 -14.16 -0.03
C LYS A 118 -1.10 -13.54 -1.35
N GLY A 119 -0.69 -14.36 -2.33
CA GLY A 119 -0.34 -13.90 -3.67
C GLY A 119 1.11 -13.47 -3.85
N SER A 120 2.07 -14.10 -3.16
CA SER A 120 3.50 -13.76 -3.28
C SER A 120 4.04 -13.82 -4.70
N ALA A 121 3.44 -14.66 -5.56
CA ALA A 121 3.88 -14.84 -6.94
C ALA A 121 3.22 -13.90 -7.96
N ASN A 122 2.17 -13.15 -7.56
CA ASN A 122 1.36 -12.41 -8.53
C ASN A 122 0.76 -11.09 -7.99
N THR A 123 1.18 -10.62 -6.83
CA THR A 123 0.55 -9.42 -6.23
C THR A 123 1.57 -8.34 -5.94
N LEU A 124 1.26 -7.12 -6.40
CA LEU A 124 1.93 -5.88 -6.02
C LEU A 124 0.95 -5.03 -5.22
N ILE A 125 1.36 -4.62 -4.02
CA ILE A 125 0.62 -3.69 -3.15
C ILE A 125 1.43 -2.41 -3.05
N TYR A 126 0.80 -1.26 -3.22
CA TYR A 126 1.50 0.00 -3.05
C TYR A 126 0.61 1.12 -2.53
N ILE A 127 1.26 2.12 -1.96
CA ILE A 127 0.62 3.34 -1.49
C ILE A 127 1.25 4.53 -2.19
N ILE A 128 0.39 5.39 -2.71
CA ILE A 128 0.74 6.73 -3.18
C ILE A 128 -0.07 7.76 -2.41
N SER A 129 0.34 9.01 -2.43
CA SER A 129 -0.45 10.10 -1.86
C SER A 129 -0.67 11.24 -2.83
N HIS A 130 -1.74 12.00 -2.58
CA HIS A 130 -2.17 13.16 -3.34
C HIS A 130 -2.50 14.30 -2.40
N LYS A 131 -2.39 15.56 -2.87
CA LYS A 131 -2.73 16.73 -2.08
C LYS A 131 -4.21 16.80 -1.69
N SER A 132 -5.11 16.24 -2.52
CA SER A 132 -6.56 16.15 -2.27
C SER A 132 -7.21 15.14 -3.21
N SER A 133 -8.47 14.79 -2.95
CA SER A 133 -9.27 13.92 -3.84
C SER A 133 -9.45 14.50 -5.24
N GLU A 134 -9.62 15.83 -5.36
CA GLU A 134 -9.73 16.54 -6.65
C GLU A 134 -8.38 16.47 -7.39
N GLN A 135 -7.28 16.66 -6.65
CA GLN A 135 -5.96 16.56 -7.25
C GLN A 135 -5.65 15.12 -7.67
N ALA A 136 -6.09 14.11 -6.93
CA ALA A 136 -5.97 12.71 -7.34
C ALA A 136 -6.60 12.45 -8.72
N LYS A 137 -7.83 12.96 -8.94
CA LYS A 137 -8.51 12.84 -10.25
C LYS A 137 -7.71 13.48 -11.38
N LYS A 138 -7.17 14.69 -11.14
CA LYS A 138 -6.32 15.40 -12.12
C LYS A 138 -5.03 14.66 -12.41
N ASN A 139 -4.35 14.19 -11.37
CA ASN A 139 -3.09 13.44 -11.46
C ASN A 139 -3.27 12.16 -12.28
N TRP A 140 -4.30 11.37 -11.99
CA TRP A 140 -4.61 10.16 -12.74
C TRP A 140 -4.96 10.44 -14.19
N LYS A 141 -5.76 11.50 -14.45
CA LYS A 141 -6.08 11.91 -15.84
C LYS A 141 -4.82 12.28 -16.61
N GLY A 142 -3.93 13.05 -16.00
CA GLY A 142 -2.65 13.44 -16.61
C GLY A 142 -1.78 12.22 -16.90
N PHE A 143 -1.59 11.35 -15.91
CA PHE A 143 -0.81 10.13 -16.04
C PHE A 143 -1.32 9.18 -17.14
N ILE A 144 -2.63 8.91 -17.19
CA ILE A 144 -3.21 8.01 -18.20
C ILE A 144 -3.08 8.58 -19.61
N SER A 145 -3.10 9.93 -19.74
CA SER A 145 -2.97 10.63 -21.03
C SER A 145 -1.51 10.79 -21.48
N ASP A 146 -0.54 10.58 -20.60
CA ASP A 146 0.88 10.77 -20.85
C ASP A 146 1.39 9.81 -21.95
N ASN A 147 2.12 10.36 -22.93
CA ASN A 147 2.63 9.56 -24.04
C ASN A 147 3.71 8.58 -23.61
N ASP A 148 4.54 8.93 -22.62
CA ASP A 148 5.58 8.05 -22.10
C ASP A 148 4.93 6.86 -21.35
N TRP A 149 3.86 7.13 -20.58
CA TRP A 149 3.05 6.08 -19.99
C TRP A 149 2.43 5.15 -21.04
N LYS A 150 1.82 5.70 -22.09
CA LYS A 150 1.21 4.90 -23.16
C LYS A 150 2.22 3.98 -23.83
N LYS A 151 3.43 4.50 -24.13
CA LYS A 151 4.52 3.70 -24.71
C LYS A 151 5.00 2.61 -23.74
N ALA A 152 5.29 2.96 -22.48
CA ALA A 152 5.73 2.00 -21.47
C ALA A 152 4.68 0.90 -21.23
N ARG A 153 3.40 1.28 -21.15
CA ARG A 153 2.31 0.32 -21.03
C ARG A 153 2.20 -0.60 -22.24
N ALA A 154 2.22 -0.06 -23.45
CA ALA A 154 2.12 -0.83 -24.68
C ALA A 154 3.26 -1.87 -24.76
N LYS A 155 4.51 -1.43 -24.56
CA LYS A 155 5.67 -2.32 -24.54
C LYS A 155 5.55 -3.42 -23.48
N SER A 156 5.06 -3.11 -22.31
CA SER A 156 4.98 -4.07 -21.21
C SER A 156 3.94 -5.18 -21.40
N VAL A 157 3.05 -5.05 -22.38
CA VAL A 157 2.00 -6.03 -22.69
C VAL A 157 2.15 -6.68 -24.07
N GLU A 158 3.27 -6.47 -24.76
CA GLU A 158 3.55 -7.10 -26.05
C GLU A 158 3.49 -8.62 -25.97
N ASP A 159 4.00 -9.20 -24.88
CA ASP A 159 3.98 -10.64 -24.60
C ASP A 159 2.69 -11.11 -23.89
N GLY A 160 1.65 -10.29 -23.90
CA GLY A 160 0.38 -10.60 -23.26
C GLY A 160 0.03 -9.71 -22.07
N LYS A 161 -1.17 -9.91 -21.54
CA LYS A 161 -1.69 -9.13 -20.42
C LYS A 161 -0.82 -9.30 -19.16
N ILE A 162 -0.50 -8.19 -18.49
CA ILE A 162 0.16 -8.22 -17.17
C ILE A 162 -0.86 -8.47 -16.05
N LEU A 163 -1.97 -7.75 -16.05
CA LEU A 163 -2.97 -7.85 -14.98
C LEU A 163 -4.02 -8.91 -15.30
N ALA A 164 -4.28 -9.79 -14.33
CA ALA A 164 -5.34 -10.80 -14.42
C ALA A 164 -6.72 -10.16 -14.23
N ILE A 165 -6.83 -9.22 -13.30
CA ILE A 165 -8.06 -8.50 -12.94
C ILE A 165 -7.81 -6.98 -12.87
N ALA A 166 -8.89 -6.21 -12.83
CA ALA A 166 -8.80 -4.77 -12.63
C ALA A 166 -8.15 -4.46 -11.26
N PRO A 167 -7.29 -3.41 -11.18
CA PRO A 167 -6.68 -3.01 -9.92
C PRO A 167 -7.71 -2.62 -8.85
N GLU A 168 -7.53 -3.16 -7.65
CA GLU A 168 -8.27 -2.68 -6.48
C GLU A 168 -7.65 -1.36 -5.99
N LYS A 169 -8.50 -0.48 -5.47
CA LYS A 169 -8.09 0.81 -4.93
C LYS A 169 -8.95 1.21 -3.73
N ILE A 170 -8.30 1.77 -2.72
CA ILE A 170 -8.94 2.30 -1.53
C ILE A 170 -8.31 3.64 -1.20
N PHE A 171 -9.14 4.68 -1.03
CA PHE A 171 -8.67 5.95 -0.51
C PHE A 171 -8.69 5.94 1.02
N LEU A 172 -7.63 6.49 1.62
CA LEU A 172 -7.41 6.48 3.06
C LEU A 172 -7.11 7.90 3.53
N ASP A 173 -7.69 8.26 4.66
CA ASP A 173 -7.32 9.44 5.41
C ASP A 173 -6.35 9.03 6.53
N ALA A 174 -5.31 9.84 6.76
CA ALA A 174 -4.42 9.59 7.88
C ALA A 174 -5.13 9.85 9.20
N VAL A 175 -5.00 8.92 10.15
CA VAL A 175 -5.46 9.13 11.53
C VAL A 175 -4.53 10.12 12.25
N ASP A 176 -5.01 10.76 13.32
CA ASP A 176 -4.29 11.80 14.08
C ASP A 176 -2.96 11.33 14.67
N TYR A 177 -2.85 10.06 15.02
CA TYR A 177 -1.63 9.41 15.52
C TYR A 177 -0.74 8.78 14.42
N SER A 178 -1.07 8.93 13.13
CA SER A 178 -0.22 8.46 12.04
C SER A 178 1.09 9.27 11.98
N LEU A 179 2.20 8.58 11.81
CA LEU A 179 3.51 9.19 11.59
C LEU A 179 3.72 9.68 10.15
N ILE A 180 2.78 9.35 9.25
CA ILE A 180 2.77 9.78 7.85
C ILE A 180 1.43 10.46 7.58
N LYS A 181 1.43 11.78 7.47
CA LYS A 181 0.21 12.56 7.23
C LYS A 181 0.50 13.93 6.64
#